data_d439b576571131ac9d716388e87c1624
#
_entry.id   d439b576571131ac9d716388e87c1624
#
_cell.length_a   1.000
_cell.length_b   1.000
_cell.length_c   1.000
_cell.angle_alpha   90.00
_cell.angle_beta   90.00
_cell.angle_gamma   90.00
#
_symmetry.space_group_name_H-M   'P 1'
#
loop_
_entity.id
_entity.type
_entity.pdbx_description
1 polymer ?
#
loop_
_entity_poly.entity_id
_entity_poly.type
_entity_poly.pdbx_seq_one_letter_code
_entity_poly.pdbx_strand_id
1 'polypeptide(L)'
;VDTPYWVLLGFALLSGIGGGTFSGLMASTNYFFPKHERGFALGVQGGLSDFGTGLVQFVTPLVIGFSALACLGSGQVAHLPDGKTITYWLQNAAWVWIPLVALVTILSWLFLRSVPVTANIKQQWAIFGNKHTWFMTLFYYGTFATFAGLGAQLALLGNHTFAGIEGAPSAVALAWLGPVIGALSRVGAGQVSDKIRGGRVTTIMAICNIIGLLALWWYKPTSVAGCWIWLIIMFWIFFWTGVGNASTTEQMAVLFPPLQGGAVVGWTSAIGAYGPFTIGMLLAECGAGVMFGVSTLIFVAILAINIYYYDRRNAPDLC
;
A
#
# COMPACT_ATOMS: atom_id res chain seq x y z
N VAL A 1 -17.26 -20.56 -15.11
CA VAL A 1 -16.18 -21.37 -14.50
C VAL A 1 -16.78 -22.04 -13.28
N ASP A 2 -16.96 -23.37 -13.36
CA ASP A 2 -17.59 -24.16 -12.30
C ASP A 2 -16.62 -24.56 -11.19
N THR A 3 -15.71 -23.64 -10.85
CA THR A 3 -14.72 -23.89 -9.79
C THR A 3 -15.38 -23.71 -8.43
N PRO A 4 -15.37 -24.72 -7.54
CA PRO A 4 -15.96 -24.63 -6.22
C PRO A 4 -15.34 -23.47 -5.41
N TYR A 5 -16.16 -22.77 -4.62
CA TYR A 5 -15.74 -21.63 -3.79
C TYR A 5 -14.52 -21.94 -2.91
N TRP A 6 -14.48 -23.13 -2.30
CA TRP A 6 -13.39 -23.54 -1.43
C TRP A 6 -12.03 -23.68 -2.14
N VAL A 7 -12.06 -24.06 -3.41
CA VAL A 7 -10.83 -24.12 -4.25
C VAL A 7 -10.32 -22.72 -4.55
N LEU A 8 -11.22 -21.78 -4.87
CA LEU A 8 -10.86 -20.36 -5.06
C LEU A 8 -10.30 -19.77 -3.78
N LEU A 9 -10.89 -20.06 -2.63
CA LEU A 9 -10.38 -19.64 -1.33
C LEU A 9 -8.99 -20.21 -1.04
N GLY A 10 -8.75 -21.47 -1.36
CA GLY A 10 -7.44 -22.10 -1.25
C GLY A 10 -6.38 -21.41 -2.10
N PHE A 11 -6.67 -21.08 -3.35
CA PHE A 11 -5.75 -20.31 -4.21
C PHE A 11 -5.52 -18.90 -3.68
N ALA A 12 -6.54 -18.22 -3.16
CA ALA A 12 -6.40 -16.90 -2.55
C ALA A 12 -5.47 -16.95 -1.32
N LEU A 13 -5.59 -17.95 -0.46
CA LEU A 13 -4.69 -18.16 0.67
C LEU A 13 -3.24 -18.41 0.22
N LEU A 14 -3.03 -19.25 -0.78
CA LEU A 14 -1.70 -19.52 -1.34
C LEU A 14 -1.07 -18.25 -1.95
N SER A 15 -1.85 -17.43 -2.64
CA SER A 15 -1.36 -16.16 -3.20
C SER A 15 -0.89 -15.18 -2.13
N GLY A 16 -1.47 -15.23 -0.93
CA GLY A 16 -1.06 -14.41 0.22
C GLY A 16 0.37 -14.68 0.70
N ILE A 17 0.93 -15.86 0.44
CA ILE A 17 2.32 -16.20 0.79
C ILE A 17 3.30 -15.24 0.08
N GLY A 18 3.04 -14.90 -1.19
CA GLY A 18 3.85 -13.94 -1.93
C GLY A 18 3.88 -12.55 -1.26
N GLY A 19 2.73 -12.07 -0.80
CA GLY A 19 2.64 -10.80 -0.05
C GLY A 19 3.36 -10.83 1.31
N GLY A 20 3.38 -11.99 1.97
CA GLY A 20 4.07 -12.18 3.24
C GLY A 20 5.59 -11.98 3.18
N THR A 21 6.22 -12.18 2.01
CA THR A 21 7.66 -11.96 1.83
C THR A 21 8.06 -10.49 2.01
N PHE A 22 7.15 -9.55 1.77
CA PHE A 22 7.39 -8.12 1.97
C PHE A 22 7.86 -7.81 3.39
N SER A 23 7.16 -8.31 4.41
CA SER A 23 7.50 -8.08 5.81
C SER A 23 8.88 -8.63 6.19
N GLY A 24 9.21 -9.82 5.68
CA GLY A 24 10.52 -10.43 5.91
C GLY A 24 11.68 -9.66 5.26
N LEU A 25 11.49 -9.17 4.03
CA LEU A 25 12.49 -8.39 3.31
C LEU A 25 12.70 -7.02 3.96
N MET A 26 11.64 -6.34 4.42
CA MET A 26 11.75 -5.08 5.15
C MET A 26 12.57 -5.24 6.42
N ALA A 27 12.32 -6.29 7.20
CA ALA A 27 13.09 -6.61 8.38
C ALA A 27 14.58 -6.86 8.04
N SER A 28 14.85 -7.63 6.99
CA SER A 28 16.20 -7.93 6.52
C SER A 28 16.98 -6.67 6.11
N THR A 29 16.37 -5.78 5.32
CA THR A 29 16.98 -4.52 4.87
C THR A 29 17.43 -3.65 6.04
N ASN A 30 16.70 -3.63 7.13
CA ASN A 30 17.06 -2.86 8.33
C ASN A 30 18.41 -3.26 8.93
N TYR A 31 18.91 -4.46 8.69
CA TYR A 31 20.21 -4.93 9.18
C TYR A 31 21.38 -4.58 8.26
N PHE A 32 21.15 -4.39 6.95
CA PHE A 32 22.22 -4.15 5.99
C PHE A 32 22.70 -2.70 5.97
N PHE A 33 21.87 -1.75 6.43
CA PHE A 33 22.16 -0.32 6.31
C PHE A 33 22.45 0.34 7.66
N PRO A 34 23.38 1.34 7.69
CA PRO A 34 23.65 2.14 8.88
C PRO A 34 22.42 2.96 9.26
N LYS A 35 22.32 3.36 10.54
CA LYS A 35 21.11 4.04 11.07
C LYS A 35 20.68 5.27 10.28
N HIS A 36 21.64 6.05 9.78
CA HIS A 36 21.39 7.31 9.06
C HIS A 36 20.95 7.14 7.60
N GLU A 37 20.94 5.92 7.07
CA GLU A 37 20.50 5.58 5.71
C GLU A 37 19.32 4.58 5.69
N ARG A 38 18.86 4.16 6.86
CA ARG A 38 17.80 3.15 6.96
C ARG A 38 16.48 3.62 6.42
N GLY A 39 16.11 4.87 6.69
CA GLY A 39 14.89 5.47 6.16
C GLY A 39 14.89 5.47 4.64
N PHE A 40 16.01 5.85 4.03
CA PHE A 40 16.18 5.81 2.58
C PHE A 40 16.10 4.36 2.05
N ALA A 41 16.86 3.43 2.63
CA ALA A 41 16.90 2.04 2.17
C ALA A 41 15.53 1.35 2.27
N LEU A 42 14.83 1.53 3.39
CA LEU A 42 13.47 1.02 3.60
C LEU A 42 12.45 1.72 2.70
N GLY A 43 12.64 3.03 2.46
CA GLY A 43 11.84 3.81 1.52
C GLY A 43 11.96 3.30 0.09
N VAL A 44 13.19 3.05 -0.38
CA VAL A 44 13.45 2.50 -1.72
C VAL A 44 12.88 1.10 -1.85
N GLN A 45 13.15 0.22 -0.90
CA GLN A 45 12.65 -1.15 -0.95
C GLN A 45 11.12 -1.20 -0.93
N GLY A 46 10.49 -0.50 0.00
CA GLY A 46 9.03 -0.44 0.10
C GLY A 46 8.40 0.28 -1.07
N GLY A 47 9.00 1.38 -1.54
CA GLY A 47 8.50 2.12 -2.69
C GLY A 47 8.57 1.31 -3.99
N LEU A 48 9.66 0.61 -4.26
CA LEU A 48 9.76 -0.27 -5.43
C LEU A 48 8.76 -1.43 -5.36
N SER A 49 8.49 -1.96 -4.16
CA SER A 49 7.45 -2.97 -3.95
C SER A 49 6.06 -2.41 -4.24
N ASP A 50 5.75 -1.22 -3.73
CA ASP A 50 4.46 -0.54 -3.95
C ASP A 50 4.29 -0.13 -5.42
N PHE A 51 5.38 0.24 -6.12
CA PHE A 51 5.38 0.52 -7.56
C PHE A 51 4.90 -0.69 -8.38
N GLY A 52 5.25 -1.90 -7.95
CA GLY A 52 4.77 -3.14 -8.56
C GLY A 52 3.23 -3.21 -8.61
N THR A 53 2.53 -2.70 -7.60
CA THR A 53 1.06 -2.65 -7.58
C THR A 53 0.51 -1.78 -8.72
N GLY A 54 1.10 -0.60 -8.93
CA GLY A 54 0.73 0.27 -10.05
C GLY A 54 1.05 -0.36 -11.40
N LEU A 55 2.21 -1.03 -11.50
CA LEU A 55 2.62 -1.71 -12.74
C LEU A 55 1.67 -2.84 -13.11
N VAL A 56 1.22 -3.64 -12.15
CA VAL A 56 0.22 -4.70 -12.37
C VAL A 56 -1.11 -4.08 -12.84
N GLN A 57 -1.57 -3.01 -12.22
CA GLN A 57 -2.81 -2.34 -12.63
C GLN A 57 -2.71 -1.71 -14.03
N PHE A 58 -1.54 -1.25 -14.44
CA PHE A 58 -1.30 -0.71 -15.79
C PHE A 58 -1.22 -1.82 -16.84
N VAL A 59 -0.43 -2.87 -16.57
CA VAL A 59 -0.14 -3.93 -17.55
C VAL A 59 -1.31 -4.88 -17.74
N THR A 60 -2.04 -5.22 -16.69
CA THR A 60 -3.12 -6.22 -16.74
C THR A 60 -4.19 -5.91 -17.79
N PRO A 61 -4.78 -4.70 -17.85
CA PRO A 61 -5.78 -4.37 -18.88
C PRO A 61 -5.22 -4.46 -20.30
N LEU A 62 -3.93 -4.22 -20.49
CA LEU A 62 -3.29 -4.31 -21.81
C LEU A 62 -3.16 -5.77 -22.27
N VAL A 63 -2.69 -6.65 -21.39
CA VAL A 63 -2.37 -8.04 -21.77
C VAL A 63 -3.59 -8.95 -21.89
N ILE A 64 -4.67 -8.68 -21.16
CA ILE A 64 -5.90 -9.48 -21.27
C ILE A 64 -6.62 -9.33 -22.62
N GLY A 65 -6.35 -8.24 -23.36
CA GLY A 65 -6.89 -8.00 -24.70
C GLY A 65 -6.15 -8.73 -25.83
N PHE A 66 -4.97 -9.32 -25.56
CA PHE A 66 -4.16 -9.97 -26.58
C PHE A 66 -4.32 -11.50 -26.62
N SER A 67 -4.51 -12.03 -27.81
CA SER A 67 -4.52 -13.49 -28.05
C SER A 67 -3.12 -14.14 -28.10
N ALA A 68 -2.05 -13.39 -27.87
CA ALA A 68 -0.66 -13.85 -28.03
C ALA A 68 -0.33 -15.10 -27.22
N LEU A 69 -0.97 -15.29 -26.04
CA LEU A 69 -0.82 -16.48 -25.19
C LEU A 69 -2.05 -17.42 -25.26
N ALA A 70 -2.81 -17.36 -26.35
CA ALA A 70 -4.01 -18.21 -26.53
C ALA A 70 -3.69 -19.72 -26.51
N CYS A 71 -2.43 -20.11 -26.76
CA CYS A 71 -1.98 -21.51 -26.60
C CYS A 71 -2.04 -22.01 -25.15
N LEU A 72 -2.14 -21.11 -24.17
CA LEU A 72 -2.20 -21.43 -22.74
C LEU A 72 -3.63 -21.42 -22.18
N GLY A 73 -4.64 -21.24 -23.05
CA GLY A 73 -6.05 -21.29 -22.67
C GLY A 73 -6.97 -20.59 -23.66
N SER A 74 -8.25 -20.95 -23.65
CA SER A 74 -9.28 -20.34 -24.48
C SER A 74 -9.65 -18.93 -23.98
N GLY A 75 -10.02 -18.04 -24.90
CA GLY A 75 -10.56 -16.73 -24.55
C GLY A 75 -11.95 -16.82 -23.92
N GLN A 76 -12.23 -15.91 -22.99
CA GLN A 76 -13.55 -15.74 -22.39
C GLN A 76 -14.33 -14.65 -23.13
N VAL A 77 -15.58 -14.94 -23.50
CA VAL A 77 -16.44 -14.00 -24.22
C VAL A 77 -17.25 -13.21 -23.19
N ALA A 78 -17.13 -11.89 -23.25
CA ALA A 78 -17.97 -10.97 -22.49
C ALA A 78 -18.94 -10.25 -23.42
N HIS A 79 -20.21 -10.18 -23.01
CA HIS A 79 -21.25 -9.40 -23.71
C HIS A 79 -21.32 -8.01 -23.08
N LEU A 80 -21.11 -6.98 -23.89
CA LEU A 80 -21.26 -5.59 -23.45
C LEU A 80 -22.75 -5.16 -23.48
N PRO A 81 -23.12 -4.13 -22.72
CA PRO A 81 -24.48 -3.60 -22.71
C PRO A 81 -24.97 -3.10 -24.07
N ASP A 82 -24.04 -2.73 -24.97
CA ASP A 82 -24.32 -2.29 -26.34
C ASP A 82 -24.48 -3.44 -27.35
N GLY A 83 -24.53 -4.69 -26.87
CA GLY A 83 -24.71 -5.89 -27.69
C GLY A 83 -23.44 -6.39 -28.38
N LYS A 84 -22.31 -5.72 -28.21
CA LYS A 84 -21.03 -6.18 -28.72
C LYS A 84 -20.45 -7.29 -27.86
N THR A 85 -19.74 -8.22 -28.49
CA THR A 85 -18.99 -9.27 -27.80
C THR A 85 -17.50 -8.95 -27.88
N ILE A 86 -16.82 -9.01 -26.74
CA ILE A 86 -15.37 -8.88 -26.65
C ILE A 86 -14.80 -10.16 -26.06
N THR A 87 -13.71 -10.63 -26.64
CA THR A 87 -13.00 -11.82 -26.12
C THR A 87 -11.81 -11.34 -25.32
N TYR A 88 -11.71 -11.80 -24.07
CA TYR A 88 -10.61 -11.56 -23.15
C TYR A 88 -9.86 -12.84 -22.84
N TRP A 89 -8.56 -12.73 -22.57
CA TRP A 89 -7.71 -13.82 -22.10
C TRP A 89 -7.26 -13.51 -20.68
N LEU A 90 -8.14 -13.71 -19.70
CA LEU A 90 -7.89 -13.36 -18.30
C LEU A 90 -6.65 -14.06 -17.72
N GLN A 91 -6.34 -15.26 -18.20
CA GLN A 91 -5.12 -15.98 -17.80
C GLN A 91 -3.82 -15.22 -18.12
N ASN A 92 -3.82 -14.34 -19.11
CA ASN A 92 -2.64 -13.54 -19.46
C ASN A 92 -2.23 -12.60 -18.31
N ALA A 93 -3.18 -12.18 -17.47
CA ALA A 93 -2.92 -11.39 -16.29
C ALA A 93 -1.96 -12.09 -15.29
N ALA A 94 -1.94 -13.43 -15.27
CA ALA A 94 -1.01 -14.21 -14.47
C ALA A 94 0.24 -14.60 -15.25
N TRP A 95 0.07 -15.09 -16.48
CA TRP A 95 1.17 -15.61 -17.29
C TRP A 95 2.26 -14.59 -17.60
N VAL A 96 1.92 -13.31 -17.76
CA VAL A 96 2.88 -12.24 -18.06
C VAL A 96 3.92 -12.06 -16.95
N TRP A 97 3.56 -12.37 -15.70
CA TRP A 97 4.42 -12.19 -14.54
C TRP A 97 5.31 -13.40 -14.23
N ILE A 98 4.94 -14.59 -14.70
CA ILE A 98 5.68 -15.84 -14.37
C ILE A 98 7.16 -15.78 -14.78
N PRO A 99 7.53 -15.33 -16.01
CA PRO A 99 8.95 -15.24 -16.37
C PRO A 99 9.72 -14.24 -15.49
N LEU A 100 9.10 -13.11 -15.14
CA LEU A 100 9.71 -12.11 -14.28
C LEU A 100 9.90 -12.65 -12.85
N VAL A 101 8.89 -13.31 -12.29
CA VAL A 101 8.97 -13.92 -10.96
C VAL A 101 10.04 -15.02 -10.94
N ALA A 102 10.11 -15.86 -11.97
CA ALA A 102 11.13 -16.88 -12.09
C ALA A 102 12.54 -16.28 -12.15
N LEU A 103 12.74 -15.23 -12.97
CA LEU A 103 14.00 -14.51 -13.05
C LEU A 103 14.40 -13.92 -11.70
N VAL A 104 13.51 -13.19 -11.04
CA VAL A 104 13.78 -12.58 -9.73
C VAL A 104 14.08 -13.65 -8.68
N THR A 105 13.39 -14.80 -8.71
CA THR A 105 13.66 -15.93 -7.80
C THR A 105 15.06 -16.47 -7.99
N ILE A 106 15.49 -16.68 -9.24
CA ILE A 106 16.85 -17.14 -9.55
C ILE A 106 17.90 -16.11 -9.09
N LEU A 107 17.69 -14.83 -9.41
CA LEU A 107 18.61 -13.75 -8.99
C LEU A 107 18.66 -13.64 -7.46
N SER A 108 17.53 -13.79 -6.79
CA SER A 108 17.47 -13.77 -5.33
C SER A 108 18.28 -14.92 -4.72
N TRP A 109 18.16 -16.11 -5.28
CA TRP A 109 18.94 -17.26 -4.81
C TRP A 109 20.45 -17.09 -5.06
N LEU A 110 20.83 -16.54 -6.18
CA LEU A 110 22.25 -16.36 -6.53
C LEU A 110 22.93 -15.23 -5.74
N PHE A 111 22.22 -14.13 -5.50
CA PHE A 111 22.83 -12.88 -4.99
C PHE A 111 22.42 -12.51 -3.56
N LEU A 112 21.20 -12.89 -3.10
CA LEU A 112 20.78 -12.55 -1.74
C LEU A 112 21.53 -13.39 -0.71
N ARG A 113 22.00 -12.72 0.34
CA ARG A 113 22.65 -13.35 1.48
C ARG A 113 21.83 -13.15 2.73
N SER A 114 21.62 -14.21 3.50
CA SER A 114 20.98 -14.12 4.81
C SER A 114 21.90 -13.46 5.80
N VAL A 115 21.40 -12.47 6.54
CA VAL A 115 22.08 -11.95 7.72
C VAL A 115 21.76 -12.88 8.89
N PRO A 116 22.75 -13.50 9.54
CA PRO A 116 22.49 -14.32 10.71
C PRO A 116 21.99 -13.41 11.85
N VAL A 117 20.71 -13.47 12.14
CA VAL A 117 20.09 -12.76 13.27
C VAL A 117 20.27 -13.64 14.50
N THR A 118 21.07 -13.17 15.44
CA THR A 118 21.33 -13.85 16.73
C THR A 118 20.24 -13.60 17.78
N ALA A 119 19.15 -12.89 17.42
CA ALA A 119 18.07 -12.59 18.32
C ALA A 119 17.30 -13.85 18.73
N ASN A 120 17.20 -14.09 20.04
CA ASN A 120 16.41 -15.18 20.59
C ASN A 120 14.91 -14.90 20.40
N ILE A 121 14.10 -15.94 20.24
CA ILE A 121 12.62 -15.86 20.14
C ILE A 121 12.04 -15.02 21.27
N LYS A 122 12.52 -15.19 22.52
CA LYS A 122 12.08 -14.39 23.68
C LYS A 122 12.31 -12.88 23.49
N GLN A 123 13.43 -12.49 22.87
CA GLN A 123 13.73 -11.07 22.58
C GLN A 123 12.84 -10.51 21.49
N GLN A 124 12.49 -11.32 20.49
CA GLN A 124 11.54 -10.92 19.44
C GLN A 124 10.12 -10.76 20.00
N TRP A 125 9.67 -11.65 20.89
CA TRP A 125 8.36 -11.51 21.52
C TRP A 125 8.28 -10.36 22.53
N ALA A 126 9.41 -9.90 23.06
CA ALA A 126 9.45 -8.76 23.98
C ALA A 126 8.94 -7.44 23.37
N ILE A 127 8.87 -7.33 22.03
CA ILE A 127 8.30 -6.14 21.36
C ILE A 127 6.86 -5.87 21.75
N PHE A 128 6.06 -6.90 22.05
CA PHE A 128 4.64 -6.75 22.41
C PHE A 128 4.41 -6.09 23.77
N GLY A 129 5.42 -6.11 24.65
CA GLY A 129 5.41 -5.37 25.92
C GLY A 129 5.73 -3.88 25.76
N ASN A 130 6.18 -3.44 24.58
CA ASN A 130 6.53 -2.05 24.35
C ASN A 130 5.34 -1.30 23.73
N LYS A 131 4.88 -0.23 24.37
CA LYS A 131 3.77 0.61 23.85
C LYS A 131 4.06 1.19 22.46
N HIS A 132 5.33 1.49 22.15
CA HIS A 132 5.72 2.05 20.85
C HIS A 132 5.50 1.06 19.70
N THR A 133 5.53 -0.25 19.95
CA THR A 133 5.15 -1.26 18.95
C THR A 133 3.71 -1.06 18.49
N TRP A 134 2.79 -0.84 19.43
CA TRP A 134 1.38 -0.63 19.11
C TRP A 134 1.11 0.71 18.44
N PHE A 135 1.83 1.77 18.84
CA PHE A 135 1.73 3.06 18.18
C PHE A 135 2.23 2.97 16.72
N MET A 136 3.39 2.37 16.50
CA MET A 136 3.92 2.17 15.16
C MET A 136 3.04 1.23 14.31
N THR A 137 2.42 0.23 14.93
CA THR A 137 1.44 -0.63 14.28
C THR A 137 0.23 0.18 13.80
N LEU A 138 -0.33 1.05 14.63
CA LEU A 138 -1.41 1.94 14.26
C LEU A 138 -0.99 2.92 13.13
N PHE A 139 0.20 3.49 13.23
CA PHE A 139 0.71 4.44 12.23
C PHE A 139 0.87 3.78 10.87
N TYR A 140 1.59 2.65 10.83
CA TYR A 140 1.81 1.94 9.58
C TYR A 140 0.51 1.33 9.04
N TYR A 141 -0.35 0.81 9.90
CA TYR A 141 -1.68 0.36 9.50
C TYR A 141 -2.48 1.50 8.86
N GLY A 142 -2.57 2.67 9.48
CA GLY A 142 -3.31 3.81 8.93
C GLY A 142 -2.77 4.26 7.57
N THR A 143 -1.45 4.37 7.42
CA THR A 143 -0.83 4.82 6.16
C THR A 143 -0.93 3.75 5.08
N PHE A 144 -0.55 2.50 5.39
CA PHE A 144 -0.56 1.42 4.41
C PHE A 144 -1.96 0.91 4.07
N ALA A 145 -2.89 0.85 5.05
CA ALA A 145 -4.27 0.49 4.80
C ALA A 145 -4.92 1.47 3.82
N THR A 146 -4.75 2.77 4.06
CA THR A 146 -5.29 3.81 3.18
C THR A 146 -4.66 3.74 1.79
N PHE A 147 -3.32 3.61 1.71
CA PHE A 147 -2.61 3.46 0.44
C PHE A 147 -3.08 2.24 -0.36
N ALA A 148 -2.91 1.05 0.19
CA ALA A 148 -3.19 -0.19 -0.52
C ALA A 148 -4.70 -0.44 -0.68
N GLY A 149 -5.50 -0.03 0.30
CA GLY A 149 -6.95 -0.15 0.25
C GLY A 149 -7.56 0.75 -0.81
N LEU A 150 -7.20 2.04 -0.85
CA LEU A 150 -7.65 2.94 -1.92
C LEU A 150 -7.06 2.51 -3.27
N GLY A 151 -5.83 2.00 -3.32
CA GLY A 151 -5.23 1.45 -4.54
C GLY A 151 -6.07 0.32 -5.15
N ALA A 152 -6.57 -0.58 -4.32
CA ALA A 152 -7.45 -1.66 -4.76
C ALA A 152 -8.85 -1.16 -5.18
N GLN A 153 -9.35 -0.07 -4.59
CA GLN A 153 -10.72 0.39 -4.75
C GLN A 153 -10.86 1.61 -5.69
N LEU A 154 -9.76 2.24 -6.13
CA LEU A 154 -9.81 3.50 -6.88
C LEU A 154 -10.64 3.41 -8.16
N ALA A 155 -10.48 2.34 -8.93
CA ALA A 155 -11.25 2.11 -10.16
C ALA A 155 -12.75 1.99 -9.86
N LEU A 156 -13.11 1.22 -8.82
CA LEU A 156 -14.51 1.02 -8.41
C LEU A 156 -15.13 2.32 -7.87
N LEU A 157 -14.44 2.99 -6.96
CA LEU A 157 -14.85 4.27 -6.39
C LEU A 157 -15.06 5.34 -7.46
N GLY A 158 -14.09 5.45 -8.39
CA GLY A 158 -14.18 6.42 -9.48
C GLY A 158 -15.35 6.12 -10.42
N ASN A 159 -15.53 4.86 -10.83
CA ASN A 159 -16.67 4.48 -11.67
C ASN A 159 -18.01 4.79 -11.03
N HIS A 160 -18.16 4.51 -9.71
CA HIS A 160 -19.36 4.87 -8.96
C HIS A 160 -19.56 6.38 -8.84
N THR A 161 -18.49 7.10 -8.55
CA THR A 161 -18.53 8.55 -8.29
C THR A 161 -18.81 9.34 -9.57
N PHE A 162 -18.29 8.86 -10.71
CA PHE A 162 -18.44 9.53 -12.02
C PHE A 162 -19.65 9.06 -12.79
N ALA A 163 -20.45 8.12 -12.25
CA ALA A 163 -21.62 7.59 -12.93
C ALA A 163 -22.58 8.72 -13.33
N GLY A 164 -23.01 8.73 -14.59
CA GLY A 164 -23.93 9.72 -15.14
C GLY A 164 -23.28 11.06 -15.57
N ILE A 165 -21.98 11.23 -15.47
CA ILE A 165 -21.26 12.42 -15.96
C ILE A 165 -20.68 12.10 -17.34
N GLU A 166 -21.30 12.63 -18.41
CA GLU A 166 -20.82 12.45 -19.78
C GLU A 166 -19.43 13.09 -19.95
N GLY A 167 -18.51 12.37 -20.61
CA GLY A 167 -17.13 12.83 -20.81
C GLY A 167 -16.22 12.74 -19.58
N ALA A 168 -16.67 12.09 -18.47
CA ALA A 168 -15.84 11.87 -17.31
C ALA A 168 -14.58 11.03 -17.65
N PRO A 169 -13.44 11.31 -17.00
CA PRO A 169 -12.23 10.51 -17.20
C PRO A 169 -12.44 9.06 -16.75
N SER A 170 -11.81 8.11 -17.45
CA SER A 170 -11.88 6.70 -17.05
C SER A 170 -11.07 6.47 -15.78
N ALA A 171 -11.76 6.22 -14.66
CA ALA A 171 -11.11 5.89 -13.40
C ALA A 171 -10.27 4.61 -13.50
N VAL A 172 -10.72 3.62 -14.26
CA VAL A 172 -9.98 2.37 -14.51
C VAL A 172 -8.66 2.65 -15.22
N ALA A 173 -8.66 3.51 -16.24
CA ALA A 173 -7.46 3.85 -17.01
C ALA A 173 -6.42 4.63 -16.18
N LEU A 174 -6.85 5.32 -15.13
CA LEU A 174 -6.01 6.19 -14.29
C LEU A 174 -5.69 5.58 -12.91
N ALA A 175 -6.30 4.45 -12.55
CA ALA A 175 -6.15 3.85 -11.22
C ALA A 175 -4.70 3.52 -10.86
N TRP A 176 -3.90 3.09 -11.82
CA TRP A 176 -2.48 2.74 -11.63
C TRP A 176 -1.61 3.93 -11.19
N LEU A 177 -2.02 5.17 -11.50
CA LEU A 177 -1.27 6.37 -11.12
C LEU A 177 -1.23 6.56 -9.60
N GLY A 178 -2.30 6.21 -8.89
CA GLY A 178 -2.34 6.33 -7.42
C GLY A 178 -1.18 5.59 -6.75
N PRO A 179 -1.08 4.26 -6.89
CA PRO A 179 0.03 3.48 -6.32
C PRO A 179 1.40 3.94 -6.81
N VAL A 180 1.56 4.36 -8.07
CA VAL A 180 2.84 4.87 -8.60
C VAL A 180 3.25 6.17 -7.90
N ILE A 181 2.33 7.13 -7.74
CA ILE A 181 2.59 8.39 -7.04
C ILE A 181 3.01 8.11 -5.59
N GLY A 182 2.28 7.25 -4.88
CA GLY A 182 2.63 6.90 -3.51
C GLY A 182 3.94 6.14 -3.39
N ALA A 183 4.25 5.25 -4.33
CA ALA A 183 5.52 4.54 -4.39
C ALA A 183 6.71 5.50 -4.55
N LEU A 184 6.62 6.43 -5.49
CA LEU A 184 7.66 7.43 -5.75
C LEU A 184 7.83 8.39 -4.56
N SER A 185 6.71 8.84 -3.96
CA SER A 185 6.75 9.69 -2.77
C SER A 185 7.40 8.98 -1.58
N ARG A 186 7.18 7.67 -1.43
CA ARG A 186 7.80 6.85 -0.38
C ARG A 186 9.33 6.82 -0.52
N VAL A 187 9.85 6.65 -1.73
CA VAL A 187 11.30 6.68 -1.98
C VAL A 187 11.89 8.04 -1.60
N GLY A 188 11.29 9.13 -2.06
CA GLY A 188 11.77 10.48 -1.75
C GLY A 188 11.66 10.83 -0.26
N ALA A 189 10.57 10.45 0.37
CA ALA A 189 10.31 10.74 1.77
C ALA A 189 11.26 10.00 2.73
N GLY A 190 11.80 8.84 2.36
CA GLY A 190 12.81 8.15 3.15
C GLY A 190 14.03 9.02 3.42
N GLN A 191 14.57 9.67 2.37
CA GLN A 191 15.69 10.61 2.52
C GLN A 191 15.34 11.86 3.35
N VAL A 192 14.11 12.35 3.20
CA VAL A 192 13.64 13.53 3.96
C VAL A 192 13.50 13.17 5.43
N SER A 193 12.95 12.00 5.75
CA SER A 193 12.77 11.52 7.13
C SER A 193 14.11 11.36 7.85
N ASP A 194 15.13 10.83 7.18
CA ASP A 194 16.47 10.70 7.74
C ASP A 194 17.10 12.08 8.11
N LYS A 195 16.70 13.17 7.40
CA LYS A 195 17.25 14.52 7.61
C LYS A 195 16.50 15.36 8.65
N ILE A 196 15.17 15.29 8.67
CA ILE A 196 14.32 16.19 9.48
C ILE A 196 13.54 15.48 10.57
N ARG A 197 13.78 14.21 10.80
CA ARG A 197 13.12 13.29 11.73
C ARG A 197 11.77 12.79 11.23
N GLY A 198 11.56 11.47 11.37
CA GLY A 198 10.33 10.78 10.96
C GLY A 198 9.08 11.31 11.66
N GLY A 199 9.17 11.63 12.95
CA GLY A 199 8.04 12.20 13.72
C GLY A 199 7.50 13.49 13.12
N ARG A 200 8.36 14.40 12.66
CA ARG A 200 7.92 15.64 12.01
C ARG A 200 7.28 15.40 10.65
N VAL A 201 7.86 14.50 9.85
CA VAL A 201 7.30 14.10 8.55
C VAL A 201 5.93 13.46 8.74
N THR A 202 5.79 12.59 9.75
CA THR A 202 4.51 11.95 10.10
C THR A 202 3.45 12.97 10.54
N THR A 203 3.81 14.03 11.28
CA THR A 203 2.87 15.11 11.61
C THR A 203 2.32 15.79 10.36
N ILE A 204 3.20 16.19 9.44
CA ILE A 204 2.81 16.86 8.20
C ILE A 204 1.93 15.93 7.35
N MET A 205 2.35 14.70 7.18
CA MET A 205 1.61 13.68 6.45
C MET A 205 0.20 13.46 7.01
N ALA A 206 0.07 13.33 8.34
CA ALA A 206 -1.22 13.10 8.97
C ALA A 206 -2.18 14.26 8.73
N ILE A 207 -1.72 15.51 8.87
CA ILE A 207 -2.51 16.71 8.58
C ILE A 207 -2.97 16.72 7.11
N CYS A 208 -2.05 16.47 6.17
CA CYS A 208 -2.37 16.46 4.74
C CYS A 208 -3.35 15.34 4.35
N ASN A 209 -3.25 14.15 4.97
CA ASN A 209 -4.22 13.09 4.75
C ASN A 209 -5.59 13.40 5.35
N ILE A 210 -5.65 13.99 6.56
CA ILE A 210 -6.91 14.44 7.16
C ILE A 210 -7.63 15.42 6.22
N ILE A 211 -6.91 16.42 5.70
CA ILE A 211 -7.47 17.39 4.75
C ILE A 211 -8.00 16.70 3.49
N GLY A 212 -7.20 15.82 2.88
CA GLY A 212 -7.59 15.10 1.67
C GLY A 212 -8.80 14.18 1.87
N LEU A 213 -8.82 13.41 2.96
CA LEU A 213 -9.93 12.50 3.28
C LEU A 213 -11.23 13.24 3.60
N LEU A 214 -11.15 14.34 4.35
CA LEU A 214 -12.29 15.22 4.60
C LEU A 214 -12.79 15.85 3.30
N ALA A 215 -11.88 16.29 2.42
CA ALA A 215 -12.27 16.82 1.12
C ALA A 215 -13.04 15.79 0.29
N LEU A 216 -12.57 14.52 0.21
CA LEU A 216 -13.32 13.46 -0.49
C LEU A 216 -14.62 13.09 0.19
N TRP A 217 -14.72 13.20 1.50
CA TRP A 217 -15.96 12.91 2.22
C TRP A 217 -17.07 13.86 1.83
N TRP A 218 -16.75 15.16 1.66
CA TRP A 218 -17.73 16.19 1.35
C TRP A 218 -17.89 16.46 -0.14
N TYR A 219 -16.84 16.24 -0.92
CA TYR A 219 -16.81 16.61 -2.33
C TYR A 219 -17.43 15.53 -3.22
N LYS A 220 -18.51 15.89 -3.91
CA LYS A 220 -19.13 15.06 -4.93
C LYS A 220 -19.05 15.77 -6.28
N PRO A 221 -18.35 15.20 -7.29
CA PRO A 221 -18.24 15.81 -8.60
C PRO A 221 -19.59 15.84 -9.32
N THR A 222 -19.89 16.95 -9.99
CA THR A 222 -21.11 17.13 -10.81
C THR A 222 -20.77 17.49 -12.25
N SER A 223 -19.49 17.59 -12.58
CA SER A 223 -19.00 17.97 -13.91
C SER A 223 -17.69 17.23 -14.20
N VAL A 224 -17.28 17.23 -15.47
CA VAL A 224 -16.00 16.66 -15.92
C VAL A 224 -14.81 17.28 -15.16
N ALA A 225 -14.80 18.60 -15.01
CA ALA A 225 -13.77 19.28 -14.23
C ALA A 225 -13.79 18.83 -12.76
N GLY A 226 -14.99 18.61 -12.19
CA GLY A 226 -15.15 18.06 -10.84
C GLY A 226 -14.57 16.65 -10.70
N CYS A 227 -14.68 15.80 -11.70
CA CYS A 227 -14.05 14.47 -11.70
C CYS A 227 -12.51 14.56 -11.64
N TRP A 228 -11.91 15.50 -12.37
CA TRP A 228 -10.47 15.73 -12.28
C TRP A 228 -10.03 16.26 -10.91
N ILE A 229 -10.80 17.16 -10.30
CA ILE A 229 -10.52 17.64 -8.93
C ILE A 229 -10.57 16.45 -7.95
N TRP A 230 -11.57 15.58 -8.05
CA TRP A 230 -11.67 14.37 -7.21
C TRP A 230 -10.45 13.46 -7.38
N LEU A 231 -10.00 13.21 -8.61
CA LEU A 231 -8.80 12.42 -8.89
C LEU A 231 -7.54 13.07 -8.31
N ILE A 232 -7.39 14.39 -8.43
CA ILE A 232 -6.25 15.13 -7.86
C ILE A 232 -6.24 14.98 -6.34
N ILE A 233 -7.38 15.07 -5.66
CA ILE A 233 -7.46 14.85 -4.20
C ILE A 233 -7.10 13.40 -3.87
N MET A 234 -7.55 12.42 -4.65
CA MET A 234 -7.12 11.02 -4.49
C MET A 234 -5.61 10.86 -4.63
N PHE A 235 -5.01 11.42 -5.66
CA PHE A 235 -3.56 11.35 -5.87
C PHE A 235 -2.78 12.09 -4.77
N TRP A 236 -3.32 13.17 -4.23
CA TRP A 236 -2.81 13.83 -3.03
C TRP A 236 -2.75 12.88 -1.83
N ILE A 237 -3.81 12.09 -1.59
CA ILE A 237 -3.83 11.11 -0.51
C ILE A 237 -2.79 10.01 -0.76
N PHE A 238 -2.66 9.50 -2.00
CA PHE A 238 -1.62 8.53 -2.34
C PHE A 238 -0.23 9.06 -2.09
N PHE A 239 0.04 10.30 -2.47
CA PHE A 239 1.33 10.95 -2.22
C PHE A 239 1.64 10.96 -0.71
N TRP A 240 0.74 11.46 0.10
CA TRP A 240 0.99 11.60 1.53
C TRP A 240 0.96 10.27 2.30
N THR A 241 0.19 9.30 1.88
CA THR A 241 0.25 7.94 2.46
C THR A 241 1.58 7.25 2.13
N GLY A 242 2.14 7.46 0.93
CA GLY A 242 3.49 7.02 0.59
C GLY A 242 4.55 7.67 1.48
N VAL A 243 4.48 8.98 1.67
CA VAL A 243 5.33 9.73 2.64
C VAL A 243 5.21 9.12 4.04
N GLY A 244 3.99 8.81 4.48
CA GLY A 244 3.73 8.21 5.79
C GLY A 244 4.32 6.81 5.94
N ASN A 245 4.25 5.99 4.90
CA ASN A 245 4.87 4.66 4.91
C ASN A 245 6.39 4.75 5.10
N ALA A 246 7.06 5.75 4.52
CA ALA A 246 8.48 5.97 4.72
C ALA A 246 8.79 6.49 6.13
N SER A 247 8.10 7.54 6.57
CA SER A 247 8.38 8.17 7.86
C SER A 247 8.11 7.25 9.05
N THR A 248 7.07 6.40 8.99
CA THR A 248 6.79 5.43 10.05
C THR A 248 7.81 4.29 10.09
N THR A 249 8.33 3.85 8.94
CA THR A 249 9.41 2.83 8.93
C THR A 249 10.71 3.40 9.46
N GLU A 250 11.04 4.67 9.20
CA GLU A 250 12.18 5.36 9.79
C GLU A 250 12.02 5.48 11.31
N GLN A 251 10.87 5.93 11.82
CA GLN A 251 10.59 5.99 13.25
C GLN A 251 10.80 4.63 13.94
N MET A 252 10.34 3.52 13.33
CA MET A 252 10.60 2.18 13.87
C MET A 252 12.10 1.86 13.95
N ALA A 253 12.87 2.27 12.93
CA ALA A 253 14.31 2.04 12.90
C ALA A 253 15.08 2.82 13.97
N VAL A 254 14.57 3.99 14.38
CA VAL A 254 15.15 4.85 15.42
C VAL A 254 14.74 4.40 16.82
N LEU A 255 13.45 4.11 17.02
CA LEU A 255 12.86 3.83 18.33
C LEU A 255 13.27 2.48 18.92
N PHE A 256 13.58 1.50 18.07
CA PHE A 256 13.85 0.14 18.55
C PHE A 256 15.33 -0.26 18.43
N PRO A 257 15.84 -1.03 19.41
CA PRO A 257 17.18 -1.60 19.32
C PRO A 257 17.32 -2.46 18.05
N PRO A 258 18.54 -2.58 17.47
CA PRO A 258 18.76 -3.34 16.24
C PRO A 258 18.20 -4.76 16.26
N LEU A 259 18.30 -5.47 17.41
CA LEU A 259 17.81 -6.85 17.56
C LEU A 259 16.27 -6.96 17.56
N GLN A 260 15.55 -5.88 17.85
CA GLN A 260 14.08 -5.82 17.87
C GLN A 260 13.51 -5.13 16.64
N GLY A 261 14.27 -4.26 15.98
CA GLY A 261 13.81 -3.44 14.86
C GLY A 261 13.21 -4.28 13.72
N GLY A 262 13.87 -5.39 13.38
CA GLY A 262 13.35 -6.32 12.37
C GLY A 262 12.01 -6.96 12.75
N ALA A 263 11.84 -7.37 14.02
CA ALA A 263 10.61 -7.96 14.51
C ALA A 263 9.46 -6.94 14.50
N VAL A 264 9.72 -5.68 14.89
CA VAL A 264 8.72 -4.61 14.88
C VAL A 264 8.29 -4.27 13.45
N VAL A 265 9.23 -4.07 12.54
CA VAL A 265 8.94 -3.81 11.12
C VAL A 265 8.15 -4.97 10.51
N GLY A 266 8.56 -6.22 10.77
CA GLY A 266 7.84 -7.40 10.30
C GLY A 266 6.41 -7.47 10.83
N TRP A 267 6.21 -7.28 12.12
CA TRP A 267 4.88 -7.26 12.74
C TRP A 267 3.99 -6.15 12.21
N THR A 268 4.47 -4.92 12.20
CA THR A 268 3.69 -3.76 11.75
C THR A 268 3.30 -3.87 10.28
N SER A 269 4.22 -4.38 9.44
CA SER A 269 3.94 -4.61 8.02
C SER A 269 2.90 -5.72 7.81
N ALA A 270 2.97 -6.80 8.60
CA ALA A 270 1.98 -7.87 8.55
C ALA A 270 0.58 -7.37 8.93
N ILE A 271 0.47 -6.58 10.02
CA ILE A 271 -0.82 -5.98 10.40
C ILE A 271 -1.29 -4.96 9.37
N GLY A 272 -0.38 -4.15 8.80
CA GLY A 272 -0.71 -3.22 7.72
C GLY A 272 -1.32 -3.90 6.50
N ALA A 273 -0.91 -5.12 6.19
CA ALA A 273 -1.43 -5.90 5.07
C ALA A 273 -2.93 -6.27 5.20
N TYR A 274 -3.53 -6.20 6.39
CA TYR A 274 -4.98 -6.32 6.57
C TYR A 274 -5.74 -5.06 6.11
N GLY A 275 -5.04 -3.96 5.86
CA GLY A 275 -5.63 -2.69 5.48
C GLY A 275 -6.54 -2.74 4.25
N PRO A 276 -6.12 -3.29 3.11
CA PRO A 276 -6.98 -3.42 1.92
C PRO A 276 -8.28 -4.16 2.18
N PHE A 277 -8.24 -5.20 3.02
CA PHE A 277 -9.43 -5.94 3.44
C PHE A 277 -10.39 -5.04 4.24
N THR A 278 -9.89 -4.32 5.23
CA THR A 278 -10.75 -3.45 6.08
C THR A 278 -11.32 -2.26 5.31
N ILE A 279 -10.53 -1.64 4.43
CA ILE A 279 -11.01 -0.55 3.55
C ILE A 279 -12.06 -1.09 2.57
N GLY A 280 -11.83 -2.27 1.97
CA GLY A 280 -12.79 -2.91 1.08
C GLY A 280 -14.10 -3.26 1.78
N MET A 281 -14.04 -3.82 3.00
CA MET A 281 -15.23 -4.11 3.80
C MET A 281 -16.00 -2.85 4.20
N LEU A 282 -15.31 -1.80 4.67
CA LEU A 282 -15.96 -0.53 5.00
C LEU A 282 -16.65 0.08 3.78
N LEU A 283 -16.03 -0.02 2.60
CA LEU A 283 -16.65 0.45 1.37
C LEU A 283 -17.88 -0.37 1.00
N ALA A 284 -17.80 -1.70 1.06
CA ALA A 284 -18.87 -2.60 0.66
C ALA A 284 -20.08 -2.56 1.59
N GLU A 285 -19.86 -2.56 2.91
CA GLU A 285 -20.92 -2.67 3.91
C GLU A 285 -21.47 -1.31 4.36
N CYS A 286 -20.60 -0.30 4.44
CA CYS A 286 -20.95 0.99 5.05
C CYS A 286 -20.90 2.16 4.04
N GLY A 287 -20.34 1.94 2.86
CA GLY A 287 -20.21 2.93 1.81
C GLY A 287 -19.00 3.89 1.98
N ALA A 288 -18.73 4.64 0.91
CA ALA A 288 -17.54 5.50 0.80
C ALA A 288 -17.46 6.58 1.89
N GLY A 289 -18.60 7.15 2.30
CA GLY A 289 -18.63 8.20 3.34
C GLY A 289 -18.11 7.69 4.68
N VAL A 290 -18.57 6.52 5.13
CA VAL A 290 -18.10 5.91 6.39
C VAL A 290 -16.63 5.50 6.27
N MET A 291 -16.24 4.94 5.14
CA MET A 291 -14.84 4.57 4.88
C MET A 291 -13.90 5.78 5.01
N PHE A 292 -14.21 6.92 4.38
CA PHE A 292 -13.40 8.14 4.49
C PHE A 292 -13.43 8.70 5.91
N GLY A 293 -14.59 8.67 6.60
CA GLY A 293 -14.72 9.11 7.98
C GLY A 293 -13.86 8.30 8.95
N VAL A 294 -13.93 6.96 8.88
CA VAL A 294 -13.11 6.08 9.72
C VAL A 294 -11.62 6.28 9.43
N SER A 295 -11.23 6.36 8.16
CA SER A 295 -9.84 6.65 7.78
C SER A 295 -9.37 7.98 8.36
N THR A 296 -10.20 9.03 8.31
CA THR A 296 -9.89 10.34 8.92
C THR A 296 -9.67 10.22 10.43
N LEU A 297 -10.52 9.49 11.15
CA LEU A 297 -10.37 9.29 12.60
C LEU A 297 -9.07 8.55 12.93
N ILE A 298 -8.65 7.59 12.12
CA ILE A 298 -7.35 6.91 12.28
C ILE A 298 -6.21 7.92 12.15
N PHE A 299 -6.22 8.80 11.13
CA PHE A 299 -5.18 9.82 10.98
C PHE A 299 -5.22 10.88 12.09
N VAL A 300 -6.37 11.23 12.64
CA VAL A 300 -6.48 12.09 13.82
C VAL A 300 -5.82 11.43 15.04
N ALA A 301 -6.06 10.14 15.25
CA ALA A 301 -5.40 9.39 16.33
C ALA A 301 -3.88 9.32 16.13
N ILE A 302 -3.43 9.05 14.89
CA ILE A 302 -2.00 9.08 14.53
C ILE A 302 -1.40 10.45 14.84
N LEU A 303 -2.03 11.54 14.41
CA LEU A 303 -1.58 12.91 14.64
C LEU A 303 -1.44 13.21 16.13
N ALA A 304 -2.47 12.90 16.92
CA ALA A 304 -2.47 13.14 18.36
C ALA A 304 -1.35 12.38 19.08
N ILE A 305 -1.20 11.09 18.81
CA ILE A 305 -0.15 10.25 19.41
C ILE A 305 1.22 10.71 18.95
N ASN A 306 1.38 11.01 17.65
CA ASN A 306 2.67 11.41 17.09
C ASN A 306 3.15 12.74 17.67
N ILE A 307 2.28 13.75 17.74
CA ILE A 307 2.64 15.04 18.36
C ILE A 307 3.02 14.85 19.83
N TYR A 308 2.24 14.06 20.57
CA TYR A 308 2.48 13.91 22.00
C TYR A 308 3.79 13.18 22.30
N TYR A 309 4.09 12.08 21.60
CA TYR A 309 5.23 11.21 21.91
C TYR A 309 6.50 11.52 21.11
N TYR A 310 6.40 12.01 19.86
CA TYR A 310 7.53 11.98 18.92
C TYR A 310 7.90 13.33 18.30
N ASP A 311 6.99 14.28 18.16
CA ASP A 311 7.28 15.52 17.39
C ASP A 311 7.37 16.79 18.23
N ARG A 312 6.63 16.93 19.31
CA ARG A 312 6.67 18.17 20.12
C ARG A 312 8.06 18.41 20.73
N ARG A 313 8.41 19.69 20.99
CA ARG A 313 9.75 20.12 21.47
C ARG A 313 10.24 19.37 22.72
N ASN A 314 9.33 18.95 23.60
CA ASN A 314 9.60 18.17 24.81
C ASN A 314 8.95 16.78 24.74
N ALA A 315 8.93 16.17 23.56
CA ALA A 315 8.39 14.84 23.41
C ALA A 315 9.23 13.81 24.19
N PRO A 316 8.59 12.80 24.83
CA PRO A 316 9.31 11.77 25.58
C PRO A 316 10.31 10.99 24.74
N ASP A 317 10.01 10.75 23.46
CA ASP A 317 10.76 9.88 22.56
C ASP A 317 10.91 10.55 21.19
N LEU A 318 11.64 11.65 21.15
CA LEU A 318 11.91 12.39 19.91
C LEU A 318 12.58 11.50 18.85
N CYS A 319 11.93 11.34 17.70
CA CYS A 319 12.48 10.60 16.55
C CYS A 319 12.10 11.22 15.18
#